data_277d2a7ce2faea74bd00e5fb3b857fca
#
_entry.id   277d2a7ce2faea74bd00e5fb3b857fca
#
_cell.length_a   1.000
_cell.length_b   1.000
_cell.length_c   1.000
_cell.angle_alpha   90.00
_cell.angle_beta   90.00
_cell.angle_gamma   90.00
#
_symmetry.space_group_name_H-M   'P 1'
#
loop_
_entity.id
_entity.type
_entity.pdbx_description
1 polymer ?
#
loop_
_entity_poly.entity_id
_entity_poly.type
_entity_poly.pdbx_seq_one_letter_code
_entity_poly.pdbx_strand_id
1 'polypeptide(L)'
;MPKISVIMGVYNNKNFDLLEKSVESIITQTFTDWEFIICNDGSVNETLPQLDKIAAKDSRIKVLSYSQNKGLNYALNECLQCAKGEYIARQDDDDISKPERLEKEMLFLDEHPEYDLVGTCAEVFDDKGIWGKYEV
;
A
#
# COMPACT_ATOMS: atom_id res chain seq x y z
N MET A 1 1.24 18.49 5.65
CA MET A 1 0.55 17.58 4.72
C MET A 1 1.56 16.59 4.19
N PRO A 2 1.31 15.27 4.12
CA PRO A 2 2.24 14.31 3.53
C PRO A 2 2.41 14.55 2.02
N LYS A 3 3.57 14.22 1.49
CA LYS A 3 3.85 14.29 0.04
C LYS A 3 3.15 13.15 -0.71
N ILE A 4 3.14 11.95 -0.11
CA ILE A 4 2.58 10.74 -0.72
C ILE A 4 1.50 10.15 0.20
N SER A 5 0.34 9.79 -0.37
CA SER A 5 -0.63 8.91 0.29
C SER A 5 -0.52 7.52 -0.33
N VAL A 6 -0.10 6.54 0.47
CA VAL A 6 -0.13 5.12 0.08
C VAL A 6 -1.53 4.59 0.39
N ILE A 7 -2.13 3.85 -0.53
CA ILE A 7 -3.47 3.27 -0.37
C ILE A 7 -3.46 1.76 -0.57
N MET A 8 -4.22 1.04 0.26
CA MET A 8 -4.35 -0.41 0.22
C MET A 8 -5.77 -0.83 0.57
N GLY A 9 -6.35 -1.74 -0.21
CA GLY A 9 -7.58 -2.44 0.16
C GLY A 9 -7.27 -3.86 0.63
N VAL A 10 -7.93 -4.33 1.68
CA VAL A 10 -7.74 -5.67 2.26
C VAL A 10 -9.09 -6.33 2.50
N TYR A 11 -9.24 -7.55 2.02
CA TYR A 11 -10.43 -8.37 2.26
C TYR A 11 -10.06 -9.82 2.58
N ASN A 12 -10.45 -10.29 3.78
CA ASN A 12 -10.22 -11.66 4.23
C ASN A 12 -8.80 -12.16 3.94
N ASN A 13 -7.79 -11.39 4.37
CA ASN A 13 -6.39 -11.76 4.15
C ASN A 13 -6.12 -13.15 4.72
N LYS A 14 -5.42 -13.98 3.96
CA LYS A 14 -5.14 -15.38 4.32
C LYS A 14 -3.69 -15.61 4.75
N ASN A 15 -2.85 -14.60 4.65
CA ASN A 15 -1.43 -14.67 4.99
C ASN A 15 -1.01 -13.40 5.73
N PHE A 16 -1.21 -13.38 7.06
CA PHE A 16 -0.91 -12.22 7.89
C PHE A 16 0.58 -11.90 7.95
N ASP A 17 1.45 -12.89 7.81
CA ASP A 17 2.90 -12.64 7.74
C ASP A 17 3.26 -11.86 6.48
N LEU A 18 2.66 -12.19 5.34
CA LEU A 18 2.88 -11.46 4.09
C LEU A 18 2.25 -10.06 4.14
N LEU A 19 1.05 -9.92 4.73
CA LEU A 19 0.43 -8.62 4.96
C LEU A 19 1.34 -7.71 5.80
N GLU A 20 1.90 -8.24 6.89
CA GLU A 20 2.82 -7.49 7.75
C GLU A 20 4.08 -7.07 6.98
N LYS A 21 4.67 -7.98 6.18
CA LYS A 21 5.82 -7.67 5.33
C LYS A 21 5.50 -6.63 4.26
N SER A 22 4.30 -6.68 3.68
CA SER A 22 3.82 -5.70 2.71
C SER A 22 3.78 -4.30 3.34
N VAL A 23 3.17 -4.16 4.51
CA VAL A 23 3.10 -2.88 5.22
C VAL A 23 4.48 -2.43 5.70
N GLU A 24 5.30 -3.33 6.23
CA GLU A 24 6.67 -3.03 6.67
C GLU A 24 7.54 -2.50 5.52
N SER A 25 7.31 -2.99 4.30
CA SER A 25 8.02 -2.49 3.11
C SER A 25 7.72 -1.02 2.77
N ILE A 26 6.60 -0.49 3.26
CA ILE A 26 6.28 0.94 3.18
C ILE A 26 6.88 1.70 4.38
N ILE A 27 6.79 1.13 5.59
CA ILE A 27 7.37 1.74 6.80
C ILE A 27 8.87 2.00 6.62
N THR A 28 9.57 1.08 5.97
CA THR A 28 11.03 1.12 5.77
C THR A 28 11.46 1.80 4.48
N GLN A 29 10.58 2.52 3.79
CA GLN A 29 10.96 3.29 2.60
C GLN A 29 11.99 4.36 2.92
N THR A 30 12.91 4.62 1.98
CA THR A 30 13.91 5.70 2.11
C THR A 30 13.26 7.07 2.16
N PHE A 31 12.18 7.29 1.40
CA PHE A 31 11.35 8.49 1.49
C PHE A 31 10.36 8.35 2.64
N THR A 32 10.29 9.34 3.54
CA THR A 32 9.58 9.23 4.83
C THR A 32 8.34 10.12 4.97
N ASP A 33 8.13 11.08 4.05
CA ASP A 33 6.99 12.00 4.10
C ASP A 33 5.76 11.40 3.40
N TRP A 34 5.18 10.40 4.03
CA TRP A 34 4.00 9.70 3.54
C TRP A 34 2.98 9.45 4.67
N GLU A 35 1.74 9.22 4.27
CA GLU A 35 0.71 8.55 5.07
C GLU A 35 0.32 7.25 4.40
N PHE A 36 -0.19 6.29 5.17
CA PHE A 36 -0.64 5.00 4.64
C PHE A 36 -2.08 4.73 5.09
N ILE A 37 -3.00 4.68 4.14
CA ILE A 37 -4.42 4.46 4.38
C ILE A 37 -4.78 3.06 3.93
N ILE A 38 -5.19 2.22 4.87
CA ILE A 38 -5.55 0.82 4.63
C ILE A 38 -7.05 0.67 4.88
N CYS A 39 -7.79 0.18 3.92
CA CYS A 39 -9.23 -0.05 4.04
C CYS A 39 -9.53 -1.54 4.17
N ASN A 40 -10.11 -1.94 5.30
CA ASN A 40 -10.68 -3.27 5.50
C ASN A 40 -12.06 -3.33 4.84
N ASP A 41 -12.16 -4.07 3.73
CA ASP A 41 -13.34 -4.18 2.89
C ASP A 41 -14.33 -5.25 3.41
N GLY A 42 -14.82 -5.07 4.64
CA GLY A 42 -15.81 -5.93 5.23
C GLY A 42 -15.34 -7.36 5.50
N SER A 43 -14.09 -7.54 5.94
CA SER A 43 -13.56 -8.87 6.30
C SER A 43 -14.34 -9.49 7.46
N VAL A 44 -14.55 -10.81 7.39
CA VAL A 44 -15.25 -11.61 8.41
C VAL A 44 -14.29 -12.47 9.23
N ASN A 45 -13.01 -12.49 8.88
CA ASN A 45 -11.94 -13.16 9.63
C ASN A 45 -11.17 -12.17 10.53
N GLU A 46 -10.00 -12.56 11.03
CA GLU A 46 -9.14 -11.76 11.91
C GLU A 46 -8.35 -10.63 11.20
N THR A 47 -8.70 -10.26 9.97
CA THR A 47 -7.99 -9.22 9.20
C THR A 47 -8.00 -7.88 9.92
N LEU A 48 -9.16 -7.40 10.40
CA LEU A 48 -9.24 -6.11 11.07
C LEU A 48 -8.39 -6.04 12.35
N PRO A 49 -8.44 -7.02 13.28
CA PRO A 49 -7.54 -7.04 14.42
C PRO A 49 -6.07 -7.03 14.06
N GLN A 50 -5.66 -7.70 12.97
CA GLN A 50 -4.29 -7.67 12.48
C GLN A 50 -3.90 -6.29 11.95
N LEU A 51 -4.77 -5.64 11.19
CA LEU A 51 -4.55 -4.28 10.69
C LEU A 51 -4.41 -3.26 11.84
N ASP A 52 -5.23 -3.40 12.89
CA ASP A 52 -5.16 -2.55 14.07
C ASP A 52 -3.80 -2.71 14.80
N LYS A 53 -3.30 -3.94 14.92
CA LYS A 53 -1.97 -4.20 15.48
C LYS A 53 -0.86 -3.59 14.65
N ILE A 54 -0.96 -3.68 13.32
CA ILE A 54 0.01 -3.10 12.40
C ILE A 54 -0.02 -1.57 12.49
N ALA A 55 -1.20 -0.95 12.49
CA ALA A 55 -1.36 0.50 12.60
C ALA A 55 -0.84 1.07 13.92
N ALA A 56 -0.87 0.28 15.00
CA ALA A 56 -0.32 0.69 16.28
C ALA A 56 1.21 0.87 16.27
N LYS A 57 1.92 0.31 15.28
CA LYS A 57 3.38 0.41 15.15
C LYS A 57 3.86 1.73 14.57
N ASP A 58 3.03 2.42 13.79
CA ASP A 58 3.42 3.66 13.10
C ASP A 58 2.22 4.61 12.98
N SER A 59 2.35 5.80 13.53
CA SER A 59 1.28 6.80 13.57
C SER A 59 0.86 7.36 12.20
N ARG A 60 1.66 7.10 11.15
CA ARG A 60 1.34 7.50 9.77
C ARG A 60 0.36 6.53 9.10
N ILE A 61 0.04 5.39 9.74
CA ILE A 61 -0.89 4.38 9.23
C ILE A 61 -2.28 4.65 9.80
N LYS A 62 -3.28 4.66 8.92
CA LYS A 62 -4.70 4.79 9.26
C LYS A 62 -5.47 3.60 8.71
N VAL A 63 -6.34 3.01 9.52
CA VAL A 63 -7.22 1.91 9.10
C VAL A 63 -8.64 2.44 8.98
N LEU A 64 -9.23 2.23 7.80
CA LEU A 64 -10.66 2.41 7.54
C LEU A 64 -11.33 1.04 7.56
N SER A 65 -12.56 0.96 8.03
CA SER A 65 -13.30 -0.30 8.07
C SER A 65 -14.80 -0.08 7.94
N TYR A 66 -15.46 -1.00 7.28
CA TYR A 66 -16.92 -1.11 7.24
C TYR A 66 -17.31 -2.60 7.23
N SER A 67 -18.60 -2.89 7.54
CA SER A 67 -19.05 -4.26 7.83
C SER A 67 -19.33 -5.12 6.60
N GLN A 68 -19.58 -4.52 5.44
CA GLN A 68 -19.96 -5.26 4.22
C GLN A 68 -18.86 -5.18 3.17
N ASN A 69 -18.51 -6.33 2.58
CA ASN A 69 -17.65 -6.34 1.40
C ASN A 69 -18.30 -5.59 0.23
N LYS A 70 -17.59 -4.64 -0.35
CA LYS A 70 -18.02 -3.81 -1.47
C LYS A 70 -17.08 -3.85 -2.67
N GLY A 71 -16.00 -4.59 -2.56
CA GLY A 71 -15.00 -4.76 -3.60
C GLY A 71 -13.80 -3.82 -3.48
N LEU A 72 -12.70 -4.23 -4.12
CA LEU A 72 -11.42 -3.53 -4.04
C LEU A 72 -11.51 -2.07 -4.52
N ASN A 73 -12.20 -1.81 -5.63
CA ASN A 73 -12.32 -0.45 -6.16
C ASN A 73 -13.03 0.48 -5.18
N TYR A 74 -14.08 -0.02 -4.50
CA TYR A 74 -14.76 0.75 -3.48
C TYR A 74 -13.83 1.06 -2.31
N ALA A 75 -13.10 0.06 -1.81
CA ALA A 75 -12.14 0.22 -0.72
C ALA A 75 -11.05 1.25 -1.06
N LEU A 76 -10.48 1.18 -2.27
CA LEU A 76 -9.48 2.14 -2.73
C LEU A 76 -10.06 3.56 -2.86
N ASN A 77 -11.31 3.70 -3.32
CA ASN A 77 -11.97 5.00 -3.37
C ASN A 77 -12.20 5.61 -1.98
N GLU A 78 -12.54 4.80 -0.97
CA GLU A 78 -12.61 5.26 0.42
C GLU A 78 -11.25 5.77 0.92
N CYS A 79 -10.16 5.08 0.57
CA CYS A 79 -8.81 5.56 0.87
C CYS A 79 -8.52 6.90 0.18
N LEU A 80 -8.89 7.04 -1.09
CA LEU A 80 -8.69 8.28 -1.86
C LEU A 80 -9.42 9.48 -1.27
N GLN A 81 -10.63 9.28 -0.71
CA GLN A 81 -11.38 10.35 -0.04
C GLN A 81 -10.67 10.87 1.22
N CYS A 82 -9.87 10.03 1.87
CA CYS A 82 -9.10 10.38 3.06
C CYS A 82 -7.69 10.88 2.74
N ALA A 83 -7.20 10.64 1.53
CA ALA A 83 -5.83 10.95 1.11
C ALA A 83 -5.58 12.47 1.09
N LYS A 84 -4.43 12.88 1.63
CA LYS A 84 -3.99 14.28 1.71
C LYS A 84 -2.71 14.53 0.93
N GLY A 85 -2.06 13.48 0.44
CA GLY A 85 -0.81 13.56 -0.31
C GLY A 85 -0.99 14.18 -1.69
N GLU A 86 0.05 14.81 -2.19
CA GLU A 86 0.11 15.30 -3.56
C GLU A 86 0.13 14.13 -4.57
N TYR A 87 0.80 13.05 -4.21
CA TYR A 87 0.85 11.81 -4.98
C TYR A 87 0.11 10.67 -4.29
N ILE A 88 -0.44 9.77 -5.10
CA ILE A 88 -1.06 8.54 -4.63
C ILE A 88 -0.19 7.35 -5.07
N ALA A 89 0.19 6.51 -4.12
CA ALA A 89 0.88 5.25 -4.38
C ALA A 89 -0.02 4.07 -4.00
N ARG A 90 -0.23 3.13 -4.91
CA ARG A 90 -0.98 1.92 -4.63
C ARG A 90 -0.05 0.80 -4.15
N GLN A 91 -0.45 0.11 -3.09
CA GLN A 91 0.20 -1.07 -2.55
C GLN A 91 -0.86 -2.15 -2.33
N ASP A 92 -0.64 -3.34 -2.87
CA ASP A 92 -1.51 -4.49 -2.59
C ASP A 92 -1.01 -5.25 -1.35
N ASP A 93 -1.89 -5.95 -0.65
CA ASP A 93 -1.61 -6.58 0.64
C ASP A 93 -0.71 -7.82 0.58
N ASP A 94 -0.37 -8.26 -0.61
CA ASP A 94 0.52 -9.38 -0.92
C ASP A 94 1.78 -8.98 -1.72
N ASP A 95 1.98 -7.68 -1.94
CA ASP A 95 3.15 -7.13 -2.63
C ASP A 95 4.15 -6.53 -1.65
N ILE A 96 5.43 -6.55 -2.02
CA ILE A 96 6.52 -5.95 -1.25
C ILE A 96 7.20 -4.88 -2.10
N SER A 97 7.24 -3.65 -1.59
CA SER A 97 7.95 -2.55 -2.23
C SER A 97 9.43 -2.59 -1.91
N LYS A 98 10.29 -2.37 -2.92
CA LYS A 98 11.71 -2.17 -2.67
C LYS A 98 11.95 -0.84 -1.94
N PRO A 99 13.03 -0.71 -1.14
CA PRO A 99 13.21 0.44 -0.22
C PRO A 99 13.16 1.82 -0.87
N GLU A 100 13.55 1.94 -2.12
CA GLU A 100 13.64 3.21 -2.85
C GLU A 100 12.45 3.49 -3.79
N ARG A 101 11.41 2.64 -3.75
CA ARG A 101 10.29 2.75 -4.70
C ARG A 101 9.64 4.12 -4.67
N LEU A 102 9.17 4.57 -3.52
CA LEU A 102 8.43 5.84 -3.39
C LEU A 102 9.29 7.03 -3.77
N GLU A 103 10.55 7.04 -3.37
CA GLU A 103 11.48 8.11 -3.71
C GLU A 103 11.70 8.21 -5.22
N LYS A 104 11.98 7.09 -5.88
CA LYS A 104 12.23 7.05 -7.33
C LYS A 104 11.00 7.41 -8.16
N GLU A 105 9.83 6.90 -7.80
CA GLU A 105 8.57 7.23 -8.48
C GLU A 105 8.22 8.71 -8.33
N MET A 106 8.34 9.24 -7.12
CA MET A 106 8.07 10.65 -6.84
C MET A 106 9.03 11.58 -7.60
N LEU A 107 10.34 11.31 -7.53
CA LEU A 107 11.35 12.12 -8.24
C LEU A 107 11.13 12.10 -9.75
N PHE A 108 10.77 10.94 -10.32
CA PHE A 108 10.45 10.84 -11.73
C PHE A 108 9.30 11.77 -12.11
N LEU A 109 8.20 11.76 -11.36
CA LEU A 109 7.05 12.61 -11.65
C LEU A 109 7.36 14.10 -11.41
N ASP A 110 8.15 14.44 -10.41
CA ASP A 110 8.59 15.83 -10.18
C ASP A 110 9.49 16.36 -11.33
N GLU A 111 10.33 15.50 -11.89
CA GLU A 111 11.25 15.87 -13.00
C GLU A 111 10.58 15.83 -14.37
N HIS A 112 9.44 15.12 -14.48
CA HIS A 112 8.73 14.91 -15.74
C HIS A 112 7.24 15.31 -15.61
N PRO A 113 6.97 16.64 -15.58
CA PRO A 113 5.59 17.13 -15.39
C PRO A 113 4.63 16.79 -16.53
N GLU A 114 5.12 16.28 -17.65
CA GLU A 114 4.34 15.75 -18.76
C GLU A 114 3.70 14.38 -18.48
N TYR A 115 4.09 13.69 -17.40
CA TYR A 115 3.52 12.42 -16.98
C TYR A 115 2.69 12.57 -15.70
N ASP A 116 1.51 11.96 -15.69
CA ASP A 116 0.61 11.91 -14.53
C ASP A 116 0.71 10.59 -13.76
N LEU A 117 1.33 9.56 -14.35
CA LEU A 117 1.42 8.22 -13.81
C LEU A 117 2.78 7.60 -14.10
N VAL A 118 3.36 6.92 -13.10
CA VAL A 118 4.57 6.11 -13.24
C VAL A 118 4.36 4.76 -12.56
N GLY A 119 4.94 3.73 -13.14
CA GLY A 119 5.01 2.40 -12.55
C GLY A 119 6.45 1.89 -12.58
N THR A 120 6.69 0.80 -11.87
CA THR A 120 7.99 0.12 -11.82
C THR A 120 7.90 -1.28 -12.42
N CYS A 121 9.04 -1.84 -12.80
CA CYS A 121 9.17 -3.26 -13.04
C CYS A 121 8.91 -4.04 -11.74
N ALA A 122 8.45 -5.27 -11.87
CA ALA A 122 8.13 -6.14 -10.73
C ALA A 122 8.86 -7.47 -10.82
N GLU A 123 9.30 -7.99 -9.69
CA GLU A 123 9.77 -9.37 -9.54
C GLU A 123 8.63 -10.21 -8.96
N VAL A 124 8.41 -11.39 -9.51
CA VAL A 124 7.38 -12.32 -9.04
C VAL A 124 8.01 -13.34 -8.12
N PHE A 125 7.44 -13.54 -6.95
CA PHE A 125 7.96 -14.44 -5.94
C PHE A 125 6.89 -15.37 -5.37
N ASP A 126 7.34 -16.47 -4.81
CA ASP A 126 6.55 -17.42 -4.00
C ASP A 126 7.34 -17.86 -2.76
N ASP A 127 6.87 -18.89 -2.06
CA ASP A 127 7.54 -19.43 -0.86
C ASP A 127 8.97 -19.94 -1.13
N LYS A 128 9.30 -20.22 -2.40
CA LYS A 128 10.59 -20.76 -2.83
C LYS A 128 11.56 -19.69 -3.33
N GLY A 129 11.11 -18.45 -3.47
CA GLY A 129 11.89 -17.30 -3.91
C GLY A 129 11.37 -16.62 -5.18
N ILE A 130 12.22 -15.81 -5.80
CA ILE A 130 11.90 -15.06 -7.02
C ILE A 130 11.99 -16.00 -8.23
N TRP A 131 10.92 -16.05 -9.05
CA TRP A 131 10.86 -16.91 -10.24
C TRP A 131 10.55 -16.18 -11.54
N GLY A 132 10.24 -14.91 -11.51
CA GLY A 132 9.92 -14.13 -12.70
C GLY A 132 10.12 -12.64 -12.52
N LYS A 133 10.13 -11.92 -13.64
CA LYS A 133 10.18 -10.45 -13.69
C LYS A 133 9.18 -9.94 -14.70
N TYR A 134 8.49 -8.85 -14.35
CA TYR A 134 7.74 -8.01 -15.29
C TYR A 134 8.56 -6.77 -15.59
N GLU A 135 8.91 -6.57 -16.85
CA GLU A 135 9.55 -5.35 -17.35
C GLU A 135 8.52 -4.55 -18.14
N VAL A 136 8.48 -3.26 -17.90
CA VAL A 136 7.55 -2.32 -18.58
C VAL A 136 8.28 -1.63 -19.73
#